data_496121ad02d8b8f8b1231691b2d2e13d
#
_entry.id   496121ad02d8b8f8b1231691b2d2e13d
#
_cell.length_a   1.000
_cell.length_b   1.000
_cell.length_c   1.000
_cell.angle_alpha   90.00
_cell.angle_beta   90.00
_cell.angle_gamma   90.00
#
_symmetry.space_group_name_H-M   'P 1'
#
loop_
_entity.id
_entity.type
_entity.pdbx_description
1 polymer ?
#
loop_
_entity_poly.entity_id
_entity_poly.type
_entity_poly.pdbx_seq_one_letter_code
_entity_poly.pdbx_strand_id
1 'polypeptide(L)'
;YGNPGYLIPLDKIYSNEFSNKPKNEFCAFVFSNPIPMRVEIFNKLSQYKQVHGFGKPFNNWTDGELVKYKTISNYKFSICFENRRYPGYITEKPFHAKVAGTVPIYFSDDSVSNDMNRDCFINYSDFNSMEDLINHIKLVDTDESLYNKYLNQPLFKNKQIKDEFYPESVLDFFESKILV
;
A
#
# COMPACT_ATOMS: atom_id res chain seq x y z
N TYR A 1 6.36 -8.11 11.32
CA TYR A 1 6.70 -8.45 12.65
C TYR A 1 5.78 -7.78 13.66
N GLY A 2 4.84 -8.51 14.19
CA GLY A 2 4.45 -8.54 15.55
C GLY A 2 3.39 -7.61 16.11
N ASN A 3 2.79 -6.66 15.43
CA ASN A 3 1.56 -6.09 15.97
C ASN A 3 0.36 -6.83 15.35
N PRO A 4 -0.41 -7.60 16.14
CA PRO A 4 -1.56 -8.36 15.63
C PRO A 4 -2.56 -7.52 14.84
N GLY A 5 -2.65 -6.21 15.12
CA GLY A 5 -3.50 -5.28 14.37
C GLY A 5 -3.03 -4.99 12.93
N TYR A 6 -1.82 -5.44 12.56
CA TYR A 6 -1.29 -5.28 11.20
C TYR A 6 -1.32 -6.58 10.38
N LEU A 7 -1.66 -7.69 10.99
CA LEU A 7 -1.79 -8.96 10.26
C LEU A 7 -2.99 -8.89 9.33
N ILE A 8 -2.77 -9.28 8.08
CA ILE A 8 -3.84 -9.49 7.13
C ILE A 8 -4.19 -10.97 7.18
N PRO A 9 -5.43 -11.33 7.54
CA PRO A 9 -5.86 -12.72 7.45
C PRO A 9 -5.70 -13.27 6.03
N LEU A 10 -5.22 -14.51 5.89
CA LEU A 10 -4.94 -15.12 4.58
C LEU A 10 -6.17 -15.15 3.67
N ASP A 11 -7.35 -15.39 4.22
CA ASP A 11 -8.62 -15.34 3.51
C ASP A 11 -8.90 -13.97 2.88
N LYS A 12 -8.45 -12.89 3.51
CA LYS A 12 -8.60 -11.52 2.99
C LYS A 12 -7.64 -11.20 1.84
N ILE A 13 -6.48 -11.84 1.78
CA ILE A 13 -5.52 -11.67 0.68
C ILE A 13 -6.10 -12.16 -0.65
N TYR A 14 -6.89 -13.22 -0.61
CA TYR A 14 -7.52 -13.81 -1.79
C TYR A 14 -8.95 -13.32 -2.03
N SER A 15 -9.53 -12.60 -1.07
CA SER A 15 -10.90 -12.11 -1.21
C SER A 15 -10.94 -10.90 -2.15
N ASN A 16 -11.98 -10.84 -2.98
CA ASN A 16 -12.29 -9.64 -3.76
C ASN A 16 -13.30 -8.73 -3.03
N GLU A 17 -13.44 -8.88 -1.70
CA GLU A 17 -14.44 -8.17 -0.89
C GLU A 17 -14.43 -6.66 -1.12
N PHE A 18 -13.23 -6.09 -1.29
CA PHE A 18 -13.08 -4.64 -1.45
C PHE A 18 -12.79 -4.20 -2.90
N SER A 19 -12.43 -5.11 -3.80
CA SER A 19 -12.01 -4.77 -5.18
C SER A 19 -13.15 -4.18 -5.99
N ASN A 20 -14.38 -4.70 -5.80
CA ASN A 20 -15.57 -4.24 -6.51
C ASN A 20 -16.33 -3.12 -5.77
N LYS A 21 -15.79 -2.65 -4.66
CA LYS A 21 -16.43 -1.58 -3.88
C LYS A 21 -16.28 -0.24 -4.60
N PRO A 22 -17.33 0.58 -4.70
CA PRO A 22 -17.21 1.92 -5.25
C PRO A 22 -16.12 2.73 -4.52
N LYS A 23 -15.31 3.46 -5.27
CA LYS A 23 -14.26 4.34 -4.74
C LYS A 23 -14.77 5.77 -4.79
N ASN A 24 -15.33 6.24 -3.68
CA ASN A 24 -15.94 7.57 -3.60
C ASN A 24 -14.92 8.66 -3.28
N GLU A 25 -13.73 8.26 -2.80
CA GLU A 25 -12.68 9.15 -2.35
C GLU A 25 -11.39 8.99 -3.19
N PHE A 26 -10.61 10.05 -3.27
CA PHE A 26 -9.43 10.07 -4.11
C PHE A 26 -8.27 9.27 -3.50
N CYS A 27 -7.71 9.74 -2.38
CA CYS A 27 -6.48 9.18 -1.84
C CYS A 27 -6.45 9.17 -0.31
N ALA A 28 -6.05 8.04 0.27
CA ALA A 28 -5.80 7.87 1.69
C ALA A 28 -4.31 7.87 2.02
N PHE A 29 -3.94 8.41 3.17
CA PHE A 29 -2.58 8.32 3.71
C PHE A 29 -2.57 8.04 5.21
N VAL A 30 -2.27 6.79 5.59
CA VAL A 30 -2.18 6.36 6.99
C VAL A 30 -0.72 6.43 7.45
N PHE A 31 -0.36 7.45 8.24
CA PHE A 31 1.01 7.62 8.71
C PHE A 31 1.10 8.42 10.01
N SER A 32 2.17 8.19 10.79
CA SER A 32 2.43 8.89 12.06
C SER A 32 3.73 9.67 12.06
N ASN A 33 4.69 9.29 11.20
CA ASN A 33 6.01 9.91 11.13
C ASN A 33 6.11 10.86 9.93
N PRO A 34 6.20 12.20 10.13
CA PRO A 34 6.19 13.20 9.06
C PRO A 34 7.59 13.43 8.46
N ILE A 35 8.22 12.38 7.93
CA ILE A 35 9.46 12.57 7.17
C ILE A 35 9.23 13.46 5.94
N PRO A 36 10.25 14.20 5.46
CA PRO A 36 10.10 15.20 4.40
C PRO A 36 9.38 14.71 3.17
N MET A 37 9.73 13.53 2.64
CA MET A 37 9.08 12.97 1.46
C MET A 37 7.59 12.68 1.64
N ARG A 38 7.16 12.28 2.84
CA ARG A 38 5.75 12.04 3.15
C ARG A 38 4.96 13.34 3.22
N VAL A 39 5.57 14.37 3.77
CA VAL A 39 4.98 15.72 3.81
C VAL A 39 4.89 16.29 2.40
N GLU A 40 5.93 16.11 1.58
CA GLU A 40 5.97 16.59 0.21
C GLU A 40 4.87 15.97 -0.66
N ILE A 41 4.77 14.63 -0.70
CA ILE A 41 3.74 13.98 -1.53
C ILE A 41 2.34 14.33 -1.03
N PHE A 42 2.10 14.38 0.28
CA PHE A 42 0.80 14.78 0.83
C PHE A 42 0.41 16.18 0.35
N ASN A 43 1.30 17.16 0.52
CA ASN A 43 1.02 18.55 0.15
C ASN A 43 0.82 18.72 -1.37
N LYS A 44 1.70 18.14 -2.18
CA LYS A 44 1.61 18.24 -3.64
C LYS A 44 0.36 17.56 -4.19
N LEU A 45 0.05 16.36 -3.72
CA LEU A 45 -1.12 15.63 -4.19
C LEU A 45 -2.43 16.27 -3.72
N SER A 46 -2.45 16.86 -2.53
CA SER A 46 -3.60 17.62 -2.00
C SER A 46 -3.90 18.90 -2.78
N GLN A 47 -2.96 19.43 -3.57
CA GLN A 47 -3.22 20.54 -4.51
C GLN A 47 -4.04 20.10 -5.72
N TYR A 48 -4.05 18.83 -6.03
CA TYR A 48 -4.83 18.26 -7.14
C TYR A 48 -6.22 17.83 -6.69
N LYS A 49 -6.31 16.94 -5.71
CA LYS A 49 -7.55 16.45 -5.10
C LYS A 49 -7.35 16.17 -3.62
N GLN A 50 -8.44 16.14 -2.86
CA GLN A 50 -8.42 15.88 -1.43
C GLN A 50 -7.68 14.57 -1.12
N VAL A 51 -6.62 14.67 -0.32
CA VAL A 51 -5.95 13.54 0.33
C VAL A 51 -6.38 13.50 1.79
N HIS A 52 -6.95 12.38 2.24
CA HIS A 52 -7.28 12.18 3.64
C HIS A 52 -6.09 11.59 4.40
N GLY A 53 -5.56 12.34 5.35
CA GLY A 53 -4.51 11.90 6.27
C GLY A 53 -5.11 11.27 7.52
N PHE A 54 -4.64 10.06 7.84
CA PHE A 54 -5.01 9.33 9.06
C PHE A 54 -3.78 9.22 9.94
N GLY A 55 -3.63 10.15 10.89
CA GLY A 55 -2.51 10.18 11.82
C GLY A 55 -2.13 11.58 12.24
N LYS A 56 -1.36 11.70 13.32
CA LYS A 56 -1.10 12.96 14.01
C LYS A 56 -0.67 14.15 13.14
N PRO A 57 0.20 13.99 12.10
CA PRO A 57 0.69 15.17 11.38
C PRO A 57 -0.35 15.87 10.51
N PHE A 58 -1.26 15.11 9.90
CA PHE A 58 -2.25 15.62 8.94
C PHE A 58 -3.59 14.91 9.10
N ASN A 59 -4.06 14.78 10.36
CA ASN A 59 -5.37 14.17 10.60
C ASN A 59 -6.48 15.15 10.19
N ASN A 60 -6.95 15.01 8.96
CA ASN A 60 -8.08 15.74 8.41
C ASN A 60 -9.33 14.86 8.19
N TRP A 61 -9.31 13.65 8.76
CA TRP A 61 -10.43 12.72 8.75
C TRP A 61 -11.07 12.62 10.14
N THR A 62 -12.39 12.71 10.20
CA THR A 62 -13.14 12.82 11.45
C THR A 62 -14.19 11.72 11.64
N ASP A 63 -14.37 10.85 10.65
CA ASP A 63 -15.52 9.95 10.58
C ASP A 63 -15.26 8.57 11.22
N GLY A 64 -15.10 8.53 12.54
CA GLY A 64 -15.15 7.30 13.30
C GLY A 64 -13.81 6.57 13.54
N GLU A 65 -13.88 5.30 13.89
CA GLU A 65 -12.70 4.48 14.20
C GLU A 65 -11.96 4.01 12.94
N LEU A 66 -10.63 4.12 12.93
CA LEU A 66 -9.79 3.66 11.84
C LEU A 66 -9.66 2.13 11.84
N VAL A 67 -10.51 1.44 11.12
CA VAL A 67 -10.28 0.06 10.72
C VAL A 67 -9.53 0.07 9.39
N LYS A 68 -8.21 0.06 9.43
CA LYS A 68 -7.28 0.44 8.36
C LYS A 68 -7.71 0.03 6.94
N TYR A 69 -7.85 -1.27 6.66
CA TYR A 69 -8.21 -1.72 5.31
C TYR A 69 -9.68 -1.46 4.94
N LYS A 70 -10.60 -1.46 5.91
CA LYS A 70 -12.01 -1.10 5.66
C LYS A 70 -12.16 0.37 5.33
N THR A 71 -11.47 1.25 6.08
CA THR A 71 -11.52 2.70 5.86
C THR A 71 -10.91 3.04 4.50
N ILE A 72 -9.69 2.57 4.21
CA ILE A 72 -9.02 2.89 2.95
C ILE A 72 -9.69 2.22 1.74
N SER A 73 -10.56 1.23 1.89
CA SER A 73 -11.27 0.59 0.78
C SER A 73 -12.20 1.52 0.00
N ASN A 74 -12.55 2.67 0.56
CA ASN A 74 -13.36 3.69 -0.10
C ASN A 74 -12.56 4.60 -1.05
N TYR A 75 -11.23 4.46 -1.09
CA TYR A 75 -10.31 5.32 -1.83
C TYR A 75 -9.80 4.66 -3.11
N LYS A 76 -9.59 5.46 -4.16
CA LYS A 76 -8.92 5.00 -5.39
C LYS A 76 -7.46 4.64 -5.13
N PHE A 77 -6.76 5.49 -4.37
CA PHE A 77 -5.33 5.36 -4.09
C PHE A 77 -5.03 5.33 -2.59
N SER A 78 -3.89 4.75 -2.23
CA SER A 78 -3.33 4.85 -0.88
C SER A 78 -1.83 5.12 -0.95
N ILE A 79 -1.36 6.19 -0.28
CA ILE A 79 0.06 6.48 -0.18
C ILE A 79 0.70 5.49 0.81
N CYS A 80 1.65 4.71 0.31
CA CYS A 80 2.35 3.64 1.01
C CYS A 80 3.86 3.92 1.12
N PHE A 81 4.23 5.17 1.39
CA PHE A 81 5.63 5.55 1.55
C PHE A 81 6.20 5.01 2.86
N GLU A 82 7.31 4.29 2.78
CA GLU A 82 8.03 3.81 3.94
C GLU A 82 8.77 4.95 4.66
N ASN A 83 9.19 4.71 5.91
CA ASN A 83 9.94 5.70 6.70
C ASN A 83 11.34 5.96 6.14
N ARG A 84 11.93 4.95 5.49
CA ARG A 84 13.28 4.98 4.93
C ARG A 84 13.32 4.11 3.68
N ARG A 85 14.25 4.41 2.77
CA ARG A 85 14.64 3.52 1.69
C ARG A 85 15.83 2.70 2.18
N TYR A 86 15.62 1.40 2.34
CA TYR A 86 16.66 0.45 2.74
C TYR A 86 16.39 -0.91 2.09
N PRO A 87 17.40 -1.63 1.58
CA PRO A 87 17.21 -2.94 0.97
C PRO A 87 16.43 -3.90 1.87
N GLY A 88 15.35 -4.47 1.35
CA GLY A 88 14.47 -5.37 2.09
C GLY A 88 13.55 -4.70 3.11
N TYR A 89 13.54 -3.37 3.24
CA TYR A 89 12.64 -2.69 4.16
C TYR A 89 11.26 -2.48 3.51
N ILE A 90 10.45 -3.50 3.63
CA ILE A 90 9.07 -3.55 3.16
C ILE A 90 8.18 -3.83 4.36
N THR A 91 7.12 -3.05 4.52
CA THR A 91 6.16 -3.24 5.61
C THR A 91 4.76 -3.59 5.09
N GLU A 92 3.81 -3.64 5.99
CA GLU A 92 2.40 -3.98 5.69
C GLU A 92 1.68 -3.00 4.75
N LYS A 93 2.20 -1.79 4.53
CA LYS A 93 1.45 -0.69 3.88
C LYS A 93 0.94 -1.00 2.48
N PRO A 94 1.80 -1.43 1.52
CA PRO A 94 1.33 -1.72 0.16
C PRO A 94 0.40 -2.94 0.13
N PHE A 95 0.62 -3.93 1.01
CA PHE A 95 -0.25 -5.10 1.14
C PHE A 95 -1.65 -4.71 1.63
N HIS A 96 -1.74 -3.91 2.69
CA HIS A 96 -3.03 -3.43 3.20
C HIS A 96 -3.80 -2.62 2.16
N ALA A 97 -3.11 -1.75 1.42
CA ALA A 97 -3.73 -0.98 0.35
C ALA A 97 -4.29 -1.89 -0.74
N LYS A 98 -3.51 -2.87 -1.18
CA LYS A 98 -3.94 -3.79 -2.24
C LYS A 98 -5.11 -4.69 -1.81
N VAL A 99 -5.07 -5.23 -0.59
CA VAL A 99 -6.18 -6.02 -0.02
C VAL A 99 -7.45 -5.17 0.14
N ALA A 100 -7.31 -3.89 0.47
CA ALA A 100 -8.43 -2.95 0.50
C ALA A 100 -8.98 -2.58 -0.89
N GLY A 101 -8.44 -3.14 -1.97
CA GLY A 101 -8.85 -2.84 -3.34
C GLY A 101 -8.52 -1.41 -3.76
N THR A 102 -7.43 -0.83 -3.25
CA THR A 102 -6.89 0.47 -3.68
C THR A 102 -5.61 0.28 -4.47
N VAL A 103 -5.25 1.26 -5.29
CA VAL A 103 -3.95 1.26 -5.98
C VAL A 103 -2.90 1.87 -5.05
N PRO A 104 -1.88 1.10 -4.61
CA PRO A 104 -0.81 1.63 -3.77
C PRO A 104 0.08 2.60 -4.54
N ILE A 105 0.43 3.73 -3.92
CA ILE A 105 1.50 4.63 -4.36
C ILE A 105 2.67 4.38 -3.42
N TYR A 106 3.71 3.69 -3.89
CA TYR A 106 4.76 3.12 -3.05
C TYR A 106 6.09 3.85 -3.17
N PHE A 107 6.79 3.95 -2.04
CA PHE A 107 8.19 4.37 -1.99
C PHE A 107 8.94 3.60 -0.92
N SER A 108 9.93 2.86 -1.34
CA SER A 108 11.03 2.27 -0.57
C SER A 108 12.02 1.63 -1.55
N ASP A 109 12.53 0.47 -1.22
CA ASP A 109 13.46 -0.30 -2.03
C ASP A 109 12.74 -1.13 -3.10
N ASP A 110 13.40 -1.35 -4.23
CA ASP A 110 12.84 -2.11 -5.36
C ASP A 110 12.74 -3.61 -5.10
N SER A 111 13.36 -4.10 -4.01
CA SER A 111 13.21 -5.49 -3.54
C SER A 111 11.76 -5.88 -3.22
N VAL A 112 10.84 -4.90 -3.08
CA VAL A 112 9.39 -5.14 -2.99
C VAL A 112 8.87 -6.04 -4.13
N SER A 113 9.51 -5.99 -5.29
CA SER A 113 9.17 -6.83 -6.44
C SER A 113 9.41 -8.32 -6.22
N ASN A 114 10.20 -8.68 -5.20
CA ASN A 114 10.42 -10.07 -4.80
C ASN A 114 9.22 -10.62 -4.02
N ASP A 115 8.50 -9.75 -3.31
CA ASP A 115 7.43 -10.12 -2.39
C ASP A 115 6.04 -9.78 -2.95
N MET A 116 5.95 -8.80 -3.83
CA MET A 116 4.70 -8.26 -4.35
C MET A 116 4.75 -8.13 -5.88
N ASN A 117 3.61 -8.32 -6.54
CA ASN A 117 3.52 -8.11 -7.99
C ASN A 117 3.80 -6.64 -8.34
N ARG A 118 4.85 -6.41 -9.12
CA ARG A 118 5.31 -5.08 -9.51
C ARG A 118 4.27 -4.26 -10.28
N ASP A 119 3.37 -4.93 -10.99
CA ASP A 119 2.36 -4.29 -11.83
C ASP A 119 1.11 -3.83 -11.06
N CYS A 120 1.03 -4.13 -9.76
CA CYS A 120 -0.15 -3.82 -8.96
C CYS A 120 -0.04 -2.52 -8.14
N PHE A 121 1.04 -1.77 -8.28
CA PHE A 121 1.27 -0.49 -7.58
C PHE A 121 2.06 0.50 -8.43
N ILE A 122 1.92 1.79 -8.13
CA ILE A 122 2.70 2.89 -8.71
C ILE A 122 3.94 3.07 -7.82
N ASN A 123 5.14 2.84 -8.37
CA ASN A 123 6.37 2.97 -7.61
C ASN A 123 7.05 4.32 -7.89
N TYR A 124 7.36 5.08 -6.86
CA TYR A 124 8.09 6.34 -7.01
C TYR A 124 9.45 6.17 -7.69
N SER A 125 10.13 5.04 -7.49
CA SER A 125 11.44 4.77 -8.12
C SER A 125 11.41 4.70 -9.66
N ASP A 126 10.24 4.64 -10.29
CA ASP A 126 10.10 4.66 -11.75
C ASP A 126 10.13 6.08 -12.33
N PHE A 127 10.13 7.10 -11.47
CA PHE A 127 10.02 8.50 -11.85
C PHE A 127 11.28 9.27 -11.48
N ASN A 128 11.64 10.24 -12.32
CA ASN A 128 12.83 11.07 -12.08
C ASN A 128 12.60 12.11 -10.97
N SER A 129 11.33 12.47 -10.71
CA SER A 129 10.97 13.49 -9.73
C SER A 129 9.61 13.20 -9.08
N MET A 130 9.36 13.87 -7.96
CA MET A 130 8.03 13.87 -7.32
C MET A 130 6.95 14.44 -8.25
N GLU A 131 7.30 15.42 -9.09
CA GLU A 131 6.37 16.01 -10.04
C GLU A 131 5.96 15.02 -11.13
N ASP A 132 6.89 14.22 -11.65
CA ASP A 132 6.58 13.17 -12.63
C ASP A 132 5.66 12.12 -12.03
N LEU A 133 5.90 11.70 -10.78
CA LEU A 133 4.99 10.81 -10.06
C LEU A 133 3.58 11.41 -9.94
N ILE A 134 3.47 12.67 -9.51
CA ILE A 134 2.18 13.35 -9.37
C ILE A 134 1.45 13.42 -10.71
N ASN A 135 2.14 13.76 -11.79
CA ASN A 135 1.55 13.81 -13.12
C ASN A 135 1.06 12.43 -13.59
N HIS A 136 1.82 11.38 -13.28
CA HIS A 136 1.38 10.01 -13.58
C HIS A 136 0.14 9.63 -12.75
N ILE A 137 0.09 9.96 -11.45
CA ILE A 137 -1.10 9.71 -10.61
C ILE A 137 -2.34 10.43 -11.17
N LYS A 138 -2.19 11.69 -11.61
CA LYS A 138 -3.29 12.45 -12.27
C LYS A 138 -3.78 11.74 -13.52
N LEU A 139 -2.85 11.23 -14.35
CA LEU A 139 -3.20 10.48 -15.55
C LEU A 139 -3.97 9.20 -15.18
N VAL A 140 -3.47 8.41 -14.23
CA VAL A 140 -4.15 7.19 -13.76
C VAL A 140 -5.53 7.50 -13.17
N ASP A 141 -5.68 8.63 -12.48
CA ASP A 141 -6.97 9.03 -11.88
C ASP A 141 -8.04 9.38 -12.92
N THR A 142 -7.62 9.92 -14.07
CA THR A 142 -8.52 10.37 -15.16
C THR A 142 -8.71 9.34 -16.26
N ASP A 143 -7.82 8.36 -16.38
CA ASP A 143 -7.90 7.26 -17.34
C ASP A 143 -8.35 5.96 -16.62
N GLU A 144 -9.62 5.62 -16.79
CA GLU A 144 -10.22 4.44 -16.17
C GLU A 144 -9.54 3.13 -16.62
N SER A 145 -9.11 3.04 -17.87
CA SER A 145 -8.42 1.87 -18.41
C SER A 145 -7.07 1.68 -17.71
N LEU A 146 -6.31 2.76 -17.56
CA LEU A 146 -5.04 2.76 -16.89
C LEU A 146 -5.18 2.48 -15.38
N TYR A 147 -6.20 3.06 -14.73
CA TYR A 147 -6.52 2.77 -13.33
C TYR A 147 -6.83 1.29 -13.12
N ASN A 148 -7.70 0.72 -13.96
CA ASN A 148 -8.08 -0.68 -13.90
C ASN A 148 -6.91 -1.63 -14.20
N LYS A 149 -5.93 -1.20 -14.99
CA LYS A 149 -4.70 -1.96 -15.22
C LYS A 149 -3.93 -2.21 -13.91
N TYR A 150 -3.80 -1.21 -13.02
CA TYR A 150 -3.20 -1.38 -11.70
C TYR A 150 -4.12 -2.13 -10.74
N LEU A 151 -5.40 -1.73 -10.71
CA LEU A 151 -6.36 -2.26 -9.75
C LEU A 151 -6.55 -3.77 -9.89
N ASN A 152 -6.65 -4.26 -11.13
CA ASN A 152 -6.96 -5.66 -11.42
C ASN A 152 -5.75 -6.60 -11.35
N GLN A 153 -4.52 -6.07 -11.20
CA GLN A 153 -3.36 -6.92 -10.98
C GLN A 153 -3.45 -7.63 -9.62
N PRO A 154 -3.14 -8.92 -9.55
CA PRO A 154 -3.12 -9.61 -8.26
C PRO A 154 -1.96 -9.13 -7.38
N LEU A 155 -2.12 -9.27 -6.06
CA LEU A 155 -1.08 -8.93 -5.09
C LEU A 155 0.22 -9.73 -5.33
N PHE A 156 0.10 -11.01 -5.67
CA PHE A 156 1.21 -11.90 -6.02
C PHE A 156 1.12 -12.32 -7.49
N LYS A 157 2.27 -12.35 -8.19
CA LYS A 157 2.32 -12.63 -9.64
C LYS A 157 1.55 -13.89 -10.06
N ASN A 158 1.68 -14.95 -9.29
CA ASN A 158 1.05 -16.24 -9.60
C ASN A 158 -0.26 -16.45 -8.84
N LYS A 159 -0.82 -15.41 -8.23
CA LYS A 159 -1.94 -15.50 -7.29
C LYS A 159 -1.69 -16.48 -6.14
N GLN A 160 -0.43 -16.75 -5.82
CA GLN A 160 0.00 -17.65 -4.75
C GLN A 160 0.85 -16.89 -3.75
N ILE A 161 0.54 -17.11 -2.48
CA ILE A 161 1.40 -16.66 -1.38
C ILE A 161 2.66 -17.53 -1.43
N LYS A 162 3.82 -16.92 -1.27
CA LYS A 162 5.07 -17.66 -1.13
C LYS A 162 5.07 -18.48 0.15
N ASP A 163 5.66 -19.66 0.11
CA ASP A 163 5.71 -20.57 1.25
C ASP A 163 6.31 -19.92 2.50
N GLU A 164 7.29 -19.05 2.33
CA GLU A 164 7.96 -18.31 3.41
C GLU A 164 7.04 -17.35 4.20
N PHE A 165 5.84 -17.05 3.70
CA PHE A 165 4.84 -16.23 4.41
C PHE A 165 3.89 -17.04 5.28
N TYR A 166 3.93 -18.37 5.20
CA TYR A 166 3.10 -19.22 6.05
C TYR A 166 3.73 -19.35 7.44
N PRO A 167 2.91 -19.36 8.51
CA PRO A 167 3.40 -19.52 9.89
C PRO A 167 4.26 -20.78 10.09
N GLU A 168 3.90 -21.86 9.41
CA GLU A 168 4.61 -23.13 9.47
C GLU A 168 6.06 -23.00 8.99
N SER A 169 6.28 -22.32 7.88
CA SER A 169 7.63 -22.08 7.32
C SER A 169 8.49 -21.22 8.27
N VAL A 170 7.87 -20.28 8.97
CA VAL A 170 8.55 -19.47 9.99
C VAL A 170 8.94 -20.34 11.19
N LEU A 171 8.05 -21.22 11.64
CA LEU A 171 8.34 -22.16 12.75
C LEU A 171 9.46 -23.13 12.37
N ASP A 172 9.40 -23.74 11.19
CA ASP A 172 10.43 -24.64 10.65
C ASP A 172 11.81 -23.95 10.59
N PHE A 173 11.83 -22.67 10.18
CA PHE A 173 13.06 -21.88 10.20
C PHE A 173 13.63 -21.74 11.62
N PHE A 174 12.79 -21.39 12.59
CA PHE A 174 13.23 -21.25 13.98
C PHE A 174 13.71 -22.60 14.56
N GLU A 175 13.00 -23.69 14.33
CA GLU A 175 13.40 -25.02 14.77
C GLU A 175 14.73 -25.45 14.15
N SER A 176 14.92 -25.22 12.84
CA SER A 176 16.12 -25.66 12.13
C SER A 176 17.36 -24.80 12.35
N LYS A 177 17.22 -23.54 12.82
CA LYS A 177 18.33 -22.59 12.90
C LYS A 177 18.61 -22.03 14.29
N ILE A 178 17.65 -22.09 15.20
CA ILE A 178 17.73 -21.41 16.50
C ILE A 178 17.65 -22.39 17.65
N LEU A 179 16.92 -23.50 17.50
CA LEU A 179 16.75 -24.52 18.56
C LEU A 179 17.71 -25.72 18.45
N VAL A 180 18.70 -25.64 17.55
CA VAL A 180 19.75 -26.66 17.39
C VAL A 180 20.95 -26.34 18.27
#